data_030537b68445b508c0e711ac0820e997
#
_entry.id   030537b68445b508c0e711ac0820e997
#
_cell.length_a   1.000
_cell.length_b   1.000
_cell.length_c   1.000
_cell.angle_alpha   90.00
_cell.angle_beta   90.00
_cell.angle_gamma   90.00
#
_symmetry.space_group_name_H-M   'P 1'
#
loop_
_entity.id
_entity.type
_entity.pdbx_description
1 polymer ?
#
loop_
_entity_poly.entity_id
_entity_poly.type
_entity_poly.pdbx_seq_one_letter_code
_entity_poly.pdbx_strand_id
1 'polypeptide(L)'
;MTNVVEAARRTGAHVVYVSIINVDRNGRHVPYYRAKYDAEQMLASSGVSYTIQRAAQFHAYLSHVFGTIAKLPLAILPPGAAFQPIDVHACADRLADHALGEPLGMARDIAGPEIRSARELFTEWARATHRNKPLVELPLPMGAFRAVAKRRAVNDQAEPLGPAFAAWLAQTGGANPYDAPPRSGSPVTLDEM
;
A
#
# COMPACT_ATOMS: atom_id res chain seq x y z
N MET A 1 0.60 14.32 -11.59
CA MET A 1 -0.18 13.61 -12.65
C MET A 1 -0.27 14.41 -13.94
N THR A 2 -0.49 15.72 -13.94
CA THR A 2 -0.62 16.57 -15.15
C THR A 2 0.50 16.37 -16.17
N ASN A 3 1.76 16.43 -15.77
CA ASN A 3 2.91 16.24 -16.66
C ASN A 3 2.95 14.83 -17.28
N VAL A 4 2.51 13.80 -16.54
CA VAL A 4 2.44 12.41 -17.04
C VAL A 4 1.37 12.31 -18.14
N VAL A 5 0.17 12.85 -17.89
CA VAL A 5 -0.92 12.87 -18.88
C VAL A 5 -0.53 13.62 -20.14
N GLU A 6 0.12 14.77 -19.99
CA GLU A 6 0.58 15.55 -21.14
C GLU A 6 1.65 14.82 -21.96
N ALA A 7 2.62 14.16 -21.31
CA ALA A 7 3.61 13.35 -21.98
C ALA A 7 2.97 12.16 -22.71
N ALA A 8 2.06 11.44 -22.06
CA ALA A 8 1.35 10.32 -22.65
C ALA A 8 0.50 10.73 -23.86
N ARG A 9 -0.14 11.91 -23.80
CA ARG A 9 -0.93 12.45 -24.94
C ARG A 9 -0.06 12.74 -26.16
N ARG A 10 1.18 13.24 -25.94
CA ARG A 10 2.12 13.52 -27.04
C ARG A 10 2.72 12.26 -27.66
N THR A 11 2.92 11.22 -26.87
CA THR A 11 3.59 9.98 -27.31
C THR A 11 2.66 8.85 -27.66
N GLY A 12 1.37 8.94 -27.31
CA GLY A 12 0.43 7.82 -27.40
C GLY A 12 0.68 6.72 -26.38
N ALA A 13 1.48 6.99 -25.33
CA ALA A 13 1.86 5.98 -24.35
C ALA A 13 0.69 5.54 -23.47
N HIS A 14 0.67 4.26 -23.12
CA HIS A 14 -0.22 3.68 -22.12
C HIS A 14 0.32 4.01 -20.72
N VAL A 15 -0.53 4.61 -19.87
CA VAL A 15 -0.16 4.96 -18.49
C VAL A 15 -0.63 3.88 -17.53
N VAL A 16 0.29 3.18 -16.87
CA VAL A 16 -0.03 2.26 -15.78
C VAL A 16 0.18 2.98 -14.45
N TYR A 17 -0.90 3.09 -13.66
CA TYR A 17 -0.89 3.81 -12.39
C TYR A 17 -1.26 2.91 -11.21
N VAL A 18 -0.35 2.75 -10.25
CA VAL A 18 -0.63 2.02 -9.01
C VAL A 18 -1.32 2.93 -7.99
N SER A 19 -2.47 2.50 -7.49
CA SER A 19 -3.25 3.19 -6.47
C SER A 19 -3.51 2.29 -5.27
N ILE A 20 -4.45 2.65 -4.41
CA ILE A 20 -4.71 1.98 -3.14
C ILE A 20 -6.16 1.49 -3.10
N ILE A 21 -6.39 0.26 -2.61
CA ILE A 21 -7.75 -0.25 -2.38
C ILE A 21 -8.56 0.70 -1.50
N ASN A 22 -9.84 0.89 -1.83
CA ASN A 22 -10.77 1.77 -1.12
C ASN A 22 -10.30 3.24 -1.00
N VAL A 23 -9.43 3.71 -1.88
CA VAL A 23 -8.91 5.10 -1.85
C VAL A 23 -10.04 6.14 -1.97
N ASP A 24 -11.07 5.83 -2.73
CA ASP A 24 -12.30 6.64 -2.90
C ASP A 24 -13.05 6.84 -1.57
N ARG A 25 -13.08 5.83 -0.70
CA ARG A 25 -13.76 5.88 0.60
C ARG A 25 -12.89 6.53 1.69
N ASN A 26 -11.57 6.37 1.58
CA ASN A 26 -10.60 6.75 2.62
C ASN A 26 -9.94 8.11 2.37
N GLY A 27 -10.05 8.70 1.19
CA GLY A 27 -9.41 9.96 0.82
C GLY A 27 -9.72 11.14 1.74
N ARG A 28 -10.90 11.18 2.35
CA ARG A 28 -11.28 12.23 3.32
C ARG A 28 -10.54 12.14 4.66
N HIS A 29 -9.89 11.04 4.96
CA HIS A 29 -9.25 10.80 6.25
C HIS A 29 -7.73 10.99 6.22
N VAL A 30 -7.11 10.83 5.05
CA VAL A 30 -5.65 10.88 4.88
C VAL A 30 -5.33 11.68 3.62
N PRO A 31 -4.58 12.80 3.71
CA PRO A 31 -4.24 13.63 2.54
C PRO A 31 -3.57 12.85 1.41
N TYR A 32 -2.70 11.91 1.75
CA TYR A 32 -2.07 11.03 0.76
C TYR A 32 -3.08 10.21 -0.06
N TYR A 33 -4.12 9.65 0.58
CA TYR A 33 -5.17 8.92 -0.12
C TYR A 33 -6.02 9.85 -0.98
N ARG A 34 -6.24 11.08 -0.52
CA ARG A 34 -6.91 12.10 -1.31
C ARG A 34 -6.14 12.40 -2.59
N ALA A 35 -4.83 12.65 -2.48
CA ALA A 35 -3.98 12.92 -3.64
C ALA A 35 -3.95 11.75 -4.62
N LYS A 36 -3.93 10.49 -4.11
CA LYS A 36 -4.02 9.29 -4.96
C LYS A 36 -5.35 9.22 -5.71
N TYR A 37 -6.46 9.47 -5.03
CA TYR A 37 -7.78 9.48 -5.65
C TYR A 37 -7.94 10.59 -6.69
N ASP A 38 -7.50 11.81 -6.37
CA ASP A 38 -7.53 12.94 -7.30
C ASP A 38 -6.69 12.65 -8.56
N ALA A 39 -5.58 11.92 -8.42
CA ALA A 39 -4.76 11.46 -9.54
C ALA A 39 -5.47 10.39 -10.38
N GLU A 40 -6.21 9.46 -9.77
CA GLU A 40 -7.08 8.51 -10.51
C GLU A 40 -8.12 9.25 -11.36
N GLN A 41 -8.82 10.22 -10.75
CA GLN A 41 -9.86 10.99 -11.44
C GLN A 41 -9.30 11.79 -12.61
N MET A 42 -8.14 12.43 -12.42
CA MET A 42 -7.45 13.17 -13.48
C MET A 42 -7.06 12.24 -14.63
N LEU A 43 -6.51 11.07 -14.33
CA LEU A 43 -6.11 10.10 -15.35
C LEU A 43 -7.33 9.56 -16.10
N ALA A 44 -8.39 9.17 -15.39
CA ALA A 44 -9.62 8.63 -15.98
C ALA A 44 -10.33 9.62 -16.90
N SER A 45 -10.27 10.93 -16.60
CA SER A 45 -10.88 12.00 -17.41
C SER A 45 -9.95 12.55 -18.51
N SER A 46 -8.72 12.08 -18.60
CA SER A 46 -7.69 12.69 -19.46
C SER A 46 -7.82 12.37 -20.95
N GLY A 47 -8.49 11.27 -21.30
CA GLY A 47 -8.58 10.76 -22.67
C GLY A 47 -7.32 10.03 -23.19
N VAL A 48 -6.28 9.83 -22.34
CA VAL A 48 -5.14 8.97 -22.70
C VAL A 48 -5.45 7.51 -22.38
N SER A 49 -4.72 6.58 -23.01
CA SER A 49 -4.80 5.16 -22.69
C SER A 49 -4.23 4.90 -21.31
N TYR A 50 -4.98 4.21 -20.43
CA TYR A 50 -4.51 3.97 -19.06
C TYR A 50 -4.98 2.64 -18.47
N THR A 51 -4.25 2.18 -17.46
CA THR A 51 -4.67 1.14 -16.53
C THR A 51 -4.38 1.62 -15.10
N ILE A 52 -5.41 1.72 -14.27
CA ILE A 52 -5.28 2.00 -12.83
C ILE A 52 -5.39 0.68 -12.08
N GLN A 53 -4.32 0.29 -11.39
CA GLN A 53 -4.29 -0.87 -10.52
C GLN A 53 -4.33 -0.43 -9.06
N ARG A 54 -5.43 -0.72 -8.36
CA ARG A 54 -5.48 -0.54 -6.91
C ARG A 54 -4.90 -1.78 -6.22
N ALA A 55 -3.95 -1.57 -5.32
CA ALA A 55 -3.30 -2.61 -4.54
C ALA A 55 -3.51 -2.39 -3.04
N ALA A 56 -3.50 -3.48 -2.27
CA ALA A 56 -3.47 -3.43 -0.81
C ALA A 56 -2.11 -2.94 -0.30
N GLN A 57 -1.99 -2.74 1.01
CA GLN A 57 -0.75 -2.31 1.65
C GLN A 57 0.34 -3.39 1.50
N PHE A 58 1.56 -2.97 1.18
CA PHE A 58 2.68 -3.89 1.05
C PHE A 58 3.11 -4.46 2.40
N HIS A 59 3.59 -5.71 2.41
CA HIS A 59 4.17 -6.36 3.59
C HIS A 59 5.24 -5.49 4.24
N ALA A 60 6.18 -4.97 3.44
CA ALA A 60 7.26 -4.12 3.92
C ALA A 60 6.75 -2.82 4.57
N TYR A 61 5.67 -2.22 4.03
CA TYR A 61 5.06 -1.03 4.63
C TYR A 61 4.46 -1.34 6.02
N LEU A 62 3.76 -2.47 6.17
CA LEU A 62 3.26 -2.88 7.50
C LEU A 62 4.39 -3.16 8.47
N SER A 63 5.47 -3.83 8.04
CA SER A 63 6.67 -4.03 8.85
C SER A 63 7.26 -2.71 9.34
N HIS A 64 7.35 -1.70 8.46
CA HIS A 64 7.81 -0.35 8.82
C HIS A 64 6.89 0.31 9.87
N VAL A 65 5.58 0.28 9.64
CA VAL A 65 4.59 0.85 10.59
C VAL A 65 4.67 0.15 11.93
N PHE A 66 4.73 -1.18 11.95
CA PHE A 66 4.89 -1.95 13.18
C PHE A 66 6.21 -1.67 13.89
N GLY A 67 7.31 -1.53 13.13
CA GLY A 67 8.62 -1.12 13.66
C GLY A 67 8.57 0.25 14.32
N THR A 68 7.82 1.18 13.77
CA THR A 68 7.63 2.52 14.34
C THR A 68 6.79 2.45 15.62
N ILE A 69 5.69 1.71 15.61
CA ILE A 69 4.83 1.49 16.78
C ILE A 69 5.63 0.81 17.91
N ALA A 70 6.47 -0.16 17.58
CA ALA A 70 7.28 -0.90 18.54
C ALA A 70 8.41 -0.08 19.19
N LYS A 71 8.69 1.15 18.75
CA LYS A 71 9.59 2.09 19.44
C LYS A 71 8.95 2.67 20.72
N LEU A 72 7.62 2.65 20.80
CA LEU A 72 6.87 3.09 21.97
C LEU A 72 6.92 2.03 23.09
N PRO A 73 6.76 2.42 24.37
CA PRO A 73 6.67 1.47 25.47
C PRO A 73 5.51 0.48 25.31
N LEU A 74 4.42 0.92 24.71
CA LEU A 74 3.19 0.17 24.49
C LEU A 74 2.77 0.31 23.02
N ALA A 75 2.53 -0.80 22.36
CA ALA A 75 1.99 -0.80 21.00
C ALA A 75 0.49 -0.50 21.04
N ILE A 76 0.04 0.51 20.28
CA ILE A 76 -1.37 0.91 20.21
C ILE A 76 -1.86 0.70 18.78
N LEU A 77 -2.93 -0.09 18.62
CA LEU A 77 -3.58 -0.34 17.35
C LEU A 77 -5.05 0.11 17.40
N PRO A 78 -5.64 0.50 16.26
CA PRO A 78 -7.06 0.79 16.19
C PRO A 78 -7.89 -0.50 16.30
N PRO A 79 -8.96 -0.51 17.11
CA PRO A 79 -9.81 -1.67 17.26
C PRO A 79 -10.51 -2.01 15.94
N GLY A 80 -10.59 -3.31 15.64
CA GLY A 80 -11.23 -3.82 14.42
C GLY A 80 -10.49 -3.47 13.12
N ALA A 81 -9.26 -2.98 13.20
CA ALA A 81 -8.42 -2.80 12.03
C ALA A 81 -8.04 -4.17 11.45
N ALA A 82 -8.18 -4.29 10.14
CA ALA A 82 -7.77 -5.46 9.39
C ALA A 82 -7.06 -5.03 8.11
N PHE A 83 -6.12 -5.85 7.65
CA PHE A 83 -5.36 -5.66 6.43
C PHE A 83 -5.36 -6.94 5.59
N GLN A 84 -5.05 -6.77 4.32
CA GLN A 84 -4.89 -7.85 3.35
C GLN A 84 -3.55 -7.62 2.61
N PRO A 85 -2.42 -7.67 3.36
CA PRO A 85 -1.14 -7.18 2.86
C PRO A 85 -0.63 -8.02 1.69
N ILE A 86 -0.08 -7.34 0.67
CA ILE A 86 0.40 -7.94 -0.57
C ILE A 86 1.93 -7.83 -0.69
N ASP A 87 2.53 -8.80 -1.36
CA ASP A 87 3.95 -8.75 -1.74
C ASP A 87 4.19 -7.69 -2.83
N VAL A 88 5.26 -6.92 -2.69
CA VAL A 88 5.62 -5.88 -3.64
C VAL A 88 6.04 -6.44 -4.99
N HIS A 89 6.68 -7.60 -5.03
CA HIS A 89 7.10 -8.25 -6.28
C HIS A 89 5.88 -8.75 -7.06
N ALA A 90 4.93 -9.40 -6.39
CA ALA A 90 3.68 -9.82 -7.02
C ALA A 90 2.88 -8.63 -7.59
N CYS A 91 2.90 -7.48 -6.91
CA CYS A 91 2.33 -6.25 -7.45
C CYS A 91 3.12 -5.72 -8.66
N ALA A 92 4.45 -5.75 -8.60
CA ALA A 92 5.31 -5.29 -9.69
C ALA A 92 5.13 -6.13 -10.95
N ASP A 93 5.06 -7.45 -10.81
CA ASP A 93 4.80 -8.38 -11.93
C ASP A 93 3.45 -8.05 -12.59
N ARG A 94 2.39 -7.83 -11.80
CA ARG A 94 1.08 -7.40 -12.32
C ARG A 94 1.15 -6.07 -13.07
N LEU A 95 1.91 -5.10 -12.57
CA LEU A 95 2.09 -3.81 -13.28
C LEU A 95 2.86 -3.97 -14.57
N ALA A 96 3.84 -4.88 -14.62
CA ALA A 96 4.57 -5.22 -15.84
C ALA A 96 3.63 -5.87 -16.88
N ASP A 97 2.77 -6.81 -16.45
CA ASP A 97 1.75 -7.42 -17.32
C ASP A 97 0.82 -6.35 -17.91
N HIS A 98 0.38 -5.39 -17.10
CA HIS A 98 -0.44 -4.28 -17.59
C HIS A 98 0.31 -3.38 -18.58
N ALA A 99 1.61 -3.14 -18.35
CA ALA A 99 2.41 -2.30 -19.23
C ALA A 99 2.64 -2.94 -20.61
N LEU A 100 2.63 -4.27 -20.68
CA LEU A 100 2.80 -5.06 -21.91
C LEU A 100 1.44 -5.40 -22.57
N GLY A 101 0.34 -5.22 -21.86
CA GLY A 101 -1.01 -5.56 -22.32
C GLY A 101 -1.81 -4.35 -22.81
N GLU A 102 -3.06 -4.62 -23.17
CA GLU A 102 -4.00 -3.59 -23.58
C GLU A 102 -4.50 -2.75 -22.38
N PRO A 103 -4.82 -1.47 -22.60
CA PRO A 103 -5.36 -0.60 -21.56
C PRO A 103 -6.70 -1.12 -21.01
N LEU A 104 -6.78 -1.29 -19.67
CA LEU A 104 -7.98 -1.81 -19.00
C LEU A 104 -8.88 -0.72 -18.39
N GLY A 105 -8.43 0.53 -18.35
CA GLY A 105 -9.09 1.56 -17.56
C GLY A 105 -8.90 1.29 -16.06
N MET A 106 -9.97 0.93 -15.35
CA MET A 106 -9.90 0.48 -13.96
C MET A 106 -9.75 -1.03 -13.92
N ALA A 107 -8.56 -1.52 -13.50
CA ALA A 107 -8.31 -2.94 -13.31
C ALA A 107 -8.96 -3.45 -12.00
N ARG A 108 -9.14 -4.78 -11.90
CA ARG A 108 -9.59 -5.42 -10.66
C ARG A 108 -8.55 -5.17 -9.55
N ASP A 109 -9.03 -4.81 -8.36
CA ASP A 109 -8.17 -4.64 -7.18
C ASP A 109 -7.35 -5.90 -6.89
N ILE A 110 -6.10 -5.73 -6.44
CA ILE A 110 -5.22 -6.82 -6.00
C ILE A 110 -4.87 -6.69 -4.52
N ALA A 111 -4.77 -7.83 -3.84
CA ALA A 111 -4.40 -7.89 -2.43
C ALA A 111 -3.65 -9.19 -2.12
N GLY A 112 -3.13 -9.32 -0.92
CA GLY A 112 -2.56 -10.59 -0.47
C GLY A 112 -3.63 -11.67 -0.25
N PRO A 113 -3.23 -12.93 -0.05
CA PRO A 113 -4.15 -14.06 0.01
C PRO A 113 -5.01 -14.11 1.28
N GLU A 114 -4.62 -13.36 2.33
CA GLU A 114 -5.26 -13.45 3.64
C GLU A 114 -5.69 -12.10 4.18
N ILE A 115 -6.92 -12.04 4.69
CA ILE A 115 -7.39 -10.91 5.51
C ILE A 115 -7.13 -11.23 6.97
N ARG A 116 -6.31 -10.42 7.63
CA ARG A 116 -5.91 -10.63 9.02
C ARG A 116 -6.12 -9.35 9.84
N SER A 117 -6.45 -9.50 11.11
CA SER A 117 -6.51 -8.36 12.03
C SER A 117 -5.13 -7.72 12.21
N ALA A 118 -5.11 -6.41 12.48
CA ALA A 118 -3.88 -5.70 12.80
C ALA A 118 -3.16 -6.31 14.02
N ARG A 119 -3.92 -6.81 15.00
CA ARG A 119 -3.41 -7.51 16.18
C ARG A 119 -2.65 -8.78 15.80
N GLU A 120 -3.24 -9.64 14.97
CA GLU A 120 -2.60 -10.90 14.52
C GLU A 120 -1.32 -10.61 13.75
N LEU A 121 -1.37 -9.69 12.77
CA LEU A 121 -0.22 -9.31 11.95
C LEU A 121 0.90 -8.69 12.79
N PHE A 122 0.57 -7.81 13.74
CA PHE A 122 1.56 -7.24 14.66
C PHE A 122 2.19 -8.31 15.55
N THR A 123 1.40 -9.23 16.11
CA THR A 123 1.88 -10.30 16.98
C THR A 123 2.84 -11.23 16.23
N GLU A 124 2.49 -11.58 15.00
CA GLU A 124 3.32 -12.41 14.13
C GLU A 124 4.63 -11.70 13.76
N TRP A 125 4.55 -10.43 13.37
CA TRP A 125 5.71 -9.59 13.08
C TRP A 125 6.62 -9.42 14.32
N ALA A 126 6.05 -9.15 15.49
CA ALA A 126 6.79 -8.96 16.73
C ALA A 126 7.56 -10.24 17.13
N ARG A 127 6.95 -11.42 16.91
CA ARG A 127 7.60 -12.71 17.12
C ARG A 127 8.75 -12.93 16.13
N ALA A 128 8.53 -12.68 14.85
CA ALA A 128 9.53 -12.87 13.80
C ALA A 128 10.72 -11.92 13.94
N THR A 129 10.50 -10.71 14.48
CA THR A 129 11.54 -9.70 14.69
C THR A 129 12.10 -9.67 16.11
N HIS A 130 11.73 -10.63 16.98
CA HIS A 130 12.12 -10.71 18.40
C HIS A 130 11.81 -9.46 19.22
N ARG A 131 10.72 -8.75 18.86
CA ARG A 131 10.27 -7.51 19.51
C ARG A 131 9.00 -7.75 20.33
N ASN A 132 9.13 -8.37 21.50
CA ASN A 132 8.00 -8.55 22.40
C ASN A 132 7.56 -7.20 23.01
N LYS A 133 6.36 -6.77 22.66
CA LYS A 133 5.76 -5.52 23.17
C LYS A 133 4.34 -5.77 23.68
N PRO A 134 3.95 -5.18 24.82
CA PRO A 134 2.55 -5.14 25.21
C PRO A 134 1.73 -4.45 24.13
N LEU A 135 0.56 -5.00 23.81
CA LEU A 135 -0.31 -4.52 22.74
C LEU A 135 -1.69 -4.22 23.30
N VAL A 136 -2.19 -3.03 23.04
CA VAL A 136 -3.58 -2.62 23.34
C VAL A 136 -4.28 -2.10 22.09
N GLU A 137 -5.58 -2.24 22.07
CA GLU A 137 -6.43 -1.65 21.03
C GLU A 137 -7.20 -0.49 21.63
N LEU A 138 -6.93 0.73 21.12
CA LEU A 138 -7.58 1.96 21.57
C LEU A 138 -8.10 2.75 20.37
N PRO A 139 -9.34 3.30 20.46
CA PRO A 139 -9.89 4.17 19.44
C PRO A 139 -9.26 5.56 19.54
N LEU A 140 -8.28 5.85 18.68
CA LEU A 140 -7.68 7.17 18.60
C LEU A 140 -8.33 8.00 17.47
N PRO A 141 -8.59 9.30 17.69
CA PRO A 141 -9.27 10.17 16.72
C PRO A 141 -8.39 10.63 15.55
N MET A 142 -7.29 9.95 15.29
CA MET A 142 -6.34 10.28 14.22
C MET A 142 -6.83 9.79 12.85
N GLY A 143 -6.59 10.58 11.79
CA GLY A 143 -7.03 10.26 10.43
C GLY A 143 -6.55 8.90 9.91
N ALA A 144 -5.27 8.57 10.16
CA ALA A 144 -4.71 7.27 9.77
C ALA A 144 -5.42 6.09 10.47
N PHE A 145 -5.78 6.23 11.76
CA PHE A 145 -6.56 5.22 12.51
C PHE A 145 -7.96 5.04 11.93
N ARG A 146 -8.61 6.15 11.50
CA ARG A 146 -9.92 6.10 10.86
C ARG A 146 -9.89 5.42 9.49
N ALA A 147 -8.79 5.60 8.74
CA ALA A 147 -8.63 5.01 7.42
C ALA A 147 -8.49 3.48 7.44
N VAL A 148 -8.01 2.90 8.54
CA VAL A 148 -7.82 1.45 8.67
C VAL A 148 -8.82 0.77 9.61
N ALA A 149 -9.54 1.56 10.43
CA ALA A 149 -10.55 1.05 11.33
C ALA A 149 -11.71 0.38 10.56
N LYS A 150 -12.39 -0.58 11.20
CA LYS A 150 -13.59 -1.24 10.65
C LYS A 150 -13.36 -1.85 9.25
N ARG A 151 -12.22 -2.51 9.04
CA ARG A 151 -11.88 -3.22 7.78
C ARG A 151 -11.83 -2.31 6.53
N ARG A 152 -11.61 -1.01 6.68
CA ARG A 152 -11.52 -0.08 5.54
C ARG A 152 -10.30 -0.28 4.65
N ALA A 153 -9.30 -1.03 5.12
CA ALA A 153 -8.07 -1.35 4.39
C ALA A 153 -8.11 -2.73 3.72
N VAL A 154 -9.30 -3.33 3.56
CA VAL A 154 -9.48 -4.63 2.89
C VAL A 154 -10.55 -4.56 1.80
N ASN A 155 -10.43 -5.43 0.82
CA ASN A 155 -11.43 -5.65 -0.22
C ASN A 155 -11.60 -7.15 -0.45
N ASP A 156 -12.72 -7.71 0.03
CA ASP A 156 -13.03 -9.15 -0.07
C ASP A 156 -13.17 -9.63 -1.54
N GLN A 157 -13.32 -8.70 -2.50
CA GLN A 157 -13.44 -8.98 -3.93
C GLN A 157 -12.10 -8.80 -4.69
N ALA A 158 -11.03 -8.37 -3.98
CA ALA A 158 -9.72 -8.25 -4.60
C ALA A 158 -9.20 -9.61 -5.06
N GLU A 159 -8.42 -9.60 -6.14
CA GLU A 159 -7.71 -10.79 -6.60
C GLU A 159 -6.54 -11.08 -5.64
N PRO A 160 -6.44 -12.29 -5.07
CA PRO A 160 -5.34 -12.63 -4.18
C PRO A 160 -4.05 -12.90 -4.99
N LEU A 161 -2.94 -12.25 -4.59
CA LEU A 161 -1.63 -12.40 -5.23
C LEU A 161 -0.50 -12.53 -4.22
N GLY A 162 0.52 -13.30 -4.60
CA GLY A 162 1.77 -13.43 -3.87
C GLY A 162 1.68 -14.24 -2.58
N PRO A 163 2.76 -14.30 -1.80
CA PRO A 163 2.81 -15.04 -0.55
C PRO A 163 2.00 -14.35 0.56
N ALA A 164 1.56 -15.13 1.54
CA ALA A 164 1.01 -14.62 2.79
C ALA A 164 2.07 -13.88 3.62
N PHE A 165 1.63 -13.01 4.54
CA PHE A 165 2.54 -12.20 5.38
C PHE A 165 3.49 -13.07 6.21
N ALA A 166 3.03 -14.21 6.74
CA ALA A 166 3.86 -15.15 7.46
C ALA A 166 5.01 -15.72 6.62
N ALA A 167 4.71 -16.11 5.38
CA ALA A 167 5.72 -16.62 4.46
C ALA A 167 6.75 -15.54 4.08
N TRP A 168 6.29 -14.31 3.86
CA TRP A 168 7.16 -13.16 3.62
C TRP A 168 8.07 -12.89 4.83
N LEU A 169 7.53 -12.91 6.06
CA LEU A 169 8.34 -12.76 7.28
C LEU A 169 9.39 -13.86 7.43
N ALA A 170 9.05 -15.11 7.12
CA ALA A 170 9.99 -16.23 7.19
C ALA A 170 11.16 -16.07 6.20
N GLN A 171 10.91 -15.50 5.02
CA GLN A 171 11.93 -15.26 4.00
C GLN A 171 12.82 -14.05 4.30
N THR A 172 12.25 -12.99 4.87
CA THR A 172 12.92 -11.70 5.02
C THR A 172 13.34 -11.39 6.45
N GLY A 173 12.90 -12.17 7.44
CA GLY A 173 13.07 -11.85 8.86
C GLY A 173 12.35 -10.56 9.27
N GLY A 174 11.37 -10.10 8.48
CA GLY A 174 10.73 -8.80 8.67
C GLY A 174 11.63 -7.62 8.28
N ALA A 175 12.68 -7.86 7.51
CA ALA A 175 13.58 -6.80 7.03
C ALA A 175 12.79 -5.71 6.31
N ASN A 176 13.04 -4.48 6.72
CA ASN A 176 12.36 -3.32 6.17
C ASN A 176 13.25 -2.62 5.14
N PRO A 177 12.93 -2.65 3.85
CA PRO A 177 13.72 -1.96 2.84
C PRO A 177 13.75 -0.42 3.03
N TYR A 178 12.80 0.15 3.79
CA TYR A 178 12.81 1.58 4.15
C TYR A 178 13.83 1.93 5.24
N ASP A 179 14.41 0.94 5.94
CA ASP A 179 15.47 1.13 6.93
C ASP A 179 16.88 1.05 6.29
N ALA A 180 16.96 0.67 5.01
CA ALA A 180 18.22 0.69 4.28
C ALA A 180 18.68 2.15 4.06
N PRO A 181 19.99 2.46 4.23
CA PRO A 181 20.49 3.78 3.88
C PRO A 181 20.21 4.05 2.39
N PRO A 182 19.92 5.31 2.01
CA PRO A 182 19.70 5.66 0.61
C PRO A 182 20.88 5.15 -0.21
N ARG A 183 20.60 4.48 -1.33
CA ARG A 183 21.66 4.00 -2.24
C ARG A 183 22.49 5.19 -2.63
N SER A 184 23.79 5.15 -2.34
CA SER A 184 24.75 6.17 -2.75
C SER A 184 24.70 6.25 -4.29
N GLY A 185 24.10 7.30 -4.83
CA GLY A 185 24.05 7.52 -6.28
C GLY A 185 22.79 8.15 -6.88
N SER A 186 21.82 8.53 -6.07
CA SER A 186 20.67 9.28 -6.59
C SER A 186 20.25 10.39 -5.62
N PRO A 187 20.75 11.61 -5.78
CA PRO A 187 20.11 12.77 -5.17
C PRO A 187 18.90 13.16 -6.04
N VAL A 188 17.73 12.58 -5.78
CA VAL A 188 16.48 13.26 -6.11
C VAL A 188 16.05 13.92 -4.82
N THR A 189 16.49 15.14 -4.63
CA THR A 189 15.97 16.02 -3.60
C THR A 189 14.55 16.43 -3.99
N LEU A 190 13.61 16.27 -3.07
CA LEU A 190 12.20 16.67 -3.24
C LEU A 190 12.02 18.19 -3.45
N ASP A 191 13.07 18.97 -3.45
CA ASP A 191 13.08 20.43 -3.62
C ASP A 191 13.19 20.87 -5.10
N GLU A 192 13.29 19.95 -6.06
CA GLU A 192 13.37 20.27 -7.50
C GLU A 192 12.17 19.74 -8.32
N MET A 193 11.04 19.42 -7.65
CA MET A 193 9.81 19.04 -8.37
C MET A 193 8.67 20.03 -8.12
#